data_e93c41955f6b7d1ba309bcdb9d299bc8
#
_entry.id   e93c41955f6b7d1ba309bcdb9d299bc8
#
_cell.length_a   1.000
_cell.length_b   1.000
_cell.length_c   1.000
_cell.angle_alpha   90.00
_cell.angle_beta   90.00
_cell.angle_gamma   90.00
#
_symmetry.space_group_name_H-M   'P 1'
#
loop_
_entity.id
_entity.type
_entity.pdbx_description
1 polymer ?
#
loop_
_entity_poly.entity_id
_entity_poly.type
_entity_poly.pdbx_seq_one_letter_code
_entity_poly.pdbx_strand_id
1 'polypeptide(L)'
;MTTSSDPLPTRRTEALPEGTVSVLEWGADRGPLDLVFLHATGFNAQTYAPLLAPLAPQHRIVALDQRGHGLTRLATDPARLVDWWPYARDLIQLLDRWVPEGAPPVVLAGHSMGGIVALLAASKRPRAVRGLVLLDPVLMPTAMRLALYTPWGRAKARRFGLAVGAAKRRPVFASKEEALATYRTRKAFSTWQPGFLEGYVDGGFVDDPEGVRLGCPPAWESATFAAHRHGSWAALRRLRMPVHLIAAGEGSTVVGGLGKVRHVVPSVVAETLPGTTHFFPMERPDHVRAAIAGMLAKT
;
A
#
# COMPACT_ATOMS: atom_id res chain seq x y z
N MET A 1 -21.05 -25.88 10.41
CA MET A 1 -20.50 -24.57 10.01
C MET A 1 -19.69 -24.04 11.18
N THR A 2 -18.42 -24.36 11.24
CA THR A 2 -17.50 -23.82 12.22
C THR A 2 -17.16 -22.41 11.81
N THR A 3 -17.63 -21.41 12.55
CA THR A 3 -17.16 -20.03 12.46
C THR A 3 -15.71 -20.01 12.96
N SER A 4 -14.77 -20.30 12.08
CA SER A 4 -13.37 -20.01 12.34
C SER A 4 -13.28 -18.48 12.40
N SER A 5 -13.19 -17.91 13.61
CA SER A 5 -12.88 -16.50 13.76
C SER A 5 -11.47 -16.29 13.23
N ASP A 6 -11.34 -15.52 12.15
CA ASP A 6 -10.03 -15.14 11.63
C ASP A 6 -9.17 -14.56 12.75
N PRO A 7 -7.86 -14.87 12.80
CA PRO A 7 -7.00 -14.40 13.87
C PRO A 7 -6.90 -12.87 13.84
N LEU A 8 -7.11 -12.25 15.01
CA LEU A 8 -6.97 -10.80 15.15
C LEU A 8 -5.49 -10.41 15.16
N PRO A 9 -5.13 -9.28 14.54
CA PRO A 9 -3.77 -8.77 14.58
C PRO A 9 -3.45 -8.13 15.93
N THR A 10 -2.19 -8.18 16.32
CA THR A 10 -1.65 -7.33 17.37
C THR A 10 -1.13 -6.04 16.76
N ARG A 11 -1.51 -4.89 17.33
CA ARG A 11 -0.94 -3.61 16.92
C ARG A 11 0.27 -3.29 17.79
N ARG A 12 1.39 -2.93 17.14
CA ARG A 12 2.61 -2.48 17.81
C ARG A 12 3.26 -1.32 17.05
N THR A 13 4.29 -0.73 17.61
CA THR A 13 5.04 0.38 17.00
C THR A 13 6.49 0.00 16.79
N GLU A 14 7.06 0.48 15.68
CA GLU A 14 8.48 0.42 15.37
C GLU A 14 9.08 1.82 15.41
N ALA A 15 10.16 1.99 16.18
CA ALA A 15 10.87 3.26 16.23
C ALA A 15 11.75 3.44 14.99
N LEU A 16 11.67 4.59 14.34
CA LEU A 16 12.59 5.06 13.30
C LEU A 16 13.20 6.40 13.74
N PRO A 17 14.28 6.88 13.09
CA PRO A 17 14.92 8.15 13.49
C PRO A 17 13.98 9.36 13.50
N GLU A 18 12.95 9.37 12.65
CA GLU A 18 12.00 10.48 12.53
C GLU A 18 10.67 10.26 13.28
N GLY A 19 10.58 9.24 14.13
CA GLY A 19 9.37 8.94 14.91
C GLY A 19 9.02 7.45 14.94
N THR A 20 7.73 7.11 14.95
CA THR A 20 7.27 5.73 15.08
C THR A 20 6.37 5.32 13.90
N VAL A 21 6.52 4.06 13.47
CA VAL A 21 5.65 3.41 12.49
C VAL A 21 4.71 2.47 13.23
N SER A 22 3.41 2.60 13.00
CA SER A 22 2.41 1.67 13.49
C SER A 22 2.32 0.48 12.55
N VAL A 23 2.32 -0.72 13.11
CA VAL A 23 2.19 -1.97 12.36
C VAL A 23 1.11 -2.86 12.97
N LEU A 24 0.43 -3.61 12.10
CA LEU A 24 -0.40 -4.75 12.47
C LEU A 24 0.40 -6.01 12.22
N GLU A 25 0.42 -6.92 13.17
CA GLU A 25 1.13 -8.19 13.08
C GLU A 25 0.22 -9.36 13.39
N TRP A 26 0.27 -10.38 12.56
CA TRP A 26 -0.36 -11.68 12.73
C TRP A 26 0.71 -12.75 12.81
N GLY A 27 0.48 -13.78 13.62
CA GLY A 27 1.36 -14.95 13.71
C GLY A 27 2.77 -14.62 14.25
N ALA A 28 2.89 -13.72 15.23
CA ALA A 28 4.19 -13.33 15.81
C ALA A 28 4.97 -14.52 16.42
N ASP A 29 4.27 -15.58 16.81
CA ASP A 29 4.81 -16.83 17.37
C ASP A 29 5.27 -17.86 16.31
N ARG A 30 5.09 -17.57 15.01
CA ARG A 30 5.32 -18.51 13.90
C ARG A 30 6.75 -18.49 13.34
N GLY A 31 7.70 -17.83 14.00
CA GLY A 31 9.10 -17.78 13.57
C GLY A 31 9.42 -16.57 12.68
N PRO A 32 10.23 -16.73 11.60
CA PRO A 32 10.62 -15.63 10.73
C PRO A 32 9.42 -14.93 10.06
N LEU A 33 9.59 -13.66 9.72
CA LEU A 33 8.60 -12.90 8.98
C LEU A 33 8.48 -13.41 7.55
N ASP A 34 7.24 -13.68 7.09
CA ASP A 34 6.98 -14.20 5.74
C ASP A 34 6.54 -13.11 4.77
N LEU A 35 5.67 -12.20 5.23
CA LEU A 35 5.00 -11.20 4.40
C LEU A 35 5.01 -9.81 5.03
N VAL A 36 5.37 -8.80 4.25
CA VAL A 36 5.11 -7.40 4.57
C VAL A 36 4.14 -6.82 3.55
N PHE A 37 3.03 -6.25 4.04
CA PHE A 37 1.99 -5.65 3.21
C PHE A 37 1.96 -4.11 3.34
N LEU A 38 1.80 -3.42 2.17
CA LEU A 38 1.77 -1.97 2.08
C LEU A 38 0.47 -1.48 1.43
N HIS A 39 -0.22 -0.59 2.14
CA HIS A 39 -1.50 -0.03 1.72
C HIS A 39 -1.38 1.05 0.62
N ALA A 40 -2.51 1.40 -0.02
CA ALA A 40 -2.61 2.49 -0.99
C ALA A 40 -2.59 3.88 -0.34
N THR A 41 -2.40 4.94 -1.13
CA THR A 41 -2.51 6.34 -0.68
C THR A 41 -3.89 6.60 -0.05
N GLY A 42 -3.91 7.25 1.11
CA GLY A 42 -5.14 7.58 1.84
C GLY A 42 -5.75 6.42 2.63
N PHE A 43 -5.15 5.22 2.57
CA PHE A 43 -5.57 4.03 3.31
C PHE A 43 -4.71 3.81 4.57
N ASN A 44 -4.87 2.66 5.20
CA ASN A 44 -4.13 2.23 6.38
C ASN A 44 -4.03 0.69 6.41
N ALA A 45 -3.22 0.14 7.30
CA ALA A 45 -3.02 -1.30 7.43
C ALA A 45 -4.32 -2.06 7.78
N GLN A 46 -5.15 -1.48 8.67
CA GLN A 46 -6.40 -2.10 9.12
C GLN A 46 -7.40 -2.31 7.98
N THR A 47 -7.39 -1.44 6.97
CA THR A 47 -8.22 -1.62 5.75
C THR A 47 -8.03 -3.01 5.14
N TYR A 48 -6.81 -3.55 5.19
CA TYR A 48 -6.49 -4.84 4.56
C TYR A 48 -6.55 -6.02 5.53
N ALA A 49 -7.01 -5.83 6.76
CA ALA A 49 -7.15 -6.93 7.73
C ALA A 49 -8.01 -8.09 7.19
N PRO A 50 -9.19 -7.86 6.53
CA PRO A 50 -9.97 -8.96 5.96
C PRO A 50 -9.27 -9.72 4.83
N LEU A 51 -8.32 -9.08 4.13
CA LEU A 51 -7.50 -9.73 3.12
C LEU A 51 -6.44 -10.63 3.73
N LEU A 52 -5.79 -10.17 4.82
CA LEU A 52 -4.56 -10.76 5.37
C LEU A 52 -4.81 -11.79 6.46
N ALA A 53 -5.84 -11.60 7.29
CA ALA A 53 -6.15 -12.46 8.43
C ALA A 53 -6.31 -13.95 8.03
N PRO A 54 -6.96 -14.32 6.90
CA PRO A 54 -7.05 -15.73 6.49
C PRO A 54 -5.71 -16.40 6.12
N LEU A 55 -4.63 -15.62 5.89
CA LEU A 55 -3.29 -16.16 5.65
C LEU A 55 -2.51 -16.41 6.96
N ALA A 56 -2.90 -15.77 8.04
CA ALA A 56 -2.22 -15.78 9.32
C ALA A 56 -2.12 -17.16 10.00
N PRO A 57 -3.04 -18.13 9.80
CA PRO A 57 -2.87 -19.49 10.35
C PRO A 57 -1.60 -20.19 9.91
N GLN A 58 -0.98 -19.80 8.79
CA GLN A 58 0.21 -20.45 8.24
C GLN A 58 1.42 -19.51 8.15
N HIS A 59 1.22 -18.19 8.24
CA HIS A 59 2.24 -17.20 7.95
C HIS A 59 2.33 -16.11 9.02
N ARG A 60 3.56 -15.65 9.27
CA ARG A 60 3.79 -14.42 10.02
C ARG A 60 3.72 -13.22 9.08
N ILE A 61 2.78 -12.31 9.34
CA ILE A 61 2.45 -11.21 8.45
C ILE A 61 2.55 -9.88 9.21
N VAL A 62 3.14 -8.88 8.57
CA VAL A 62 3.13 -7.50 9.03
C VAL A 62 2.51 -6.61 7.96
N ALA A 63 1.54 -5.77 8.35
CA ALA A 63 1.04 -4.68 7.54
C ALA A 63 1.33 -3.35 8.27
N LEU A 64 1.92 -2.38 7.58
CA LEU A 64 2.31 -1.12 8.21
C LEU A 64 1.42 0.04 7.77
N ASP A 65 1.13 0.95 8.71
CA ASP A 65 0.65 2.27 8.36
C ASP A 65 1.83 3.08 7.84
N GLN A 66 1.82 3.41 6.56
CA GLN A 66 2.92 4.15 5.94
C GLN A 66 2.98 5.60 6.44
N ARG A 67 4.12 6.27 6.29
CA ARG A 67 4.35 7.68 6.69
C ARG A 67 3.15 8.58 6.38
N GLY A 68 2.67 9.31 7.39
CA GLY A 68 1.54 10.24 7.28
C GLY A 68 0.18 9.56 7.08
N HIS A 69 0.05 8.27 7.40
CA HIS A 69 -1.20 7.51 7.35
C HIS A 69 -1.45 6.77 8.66
N GLY A 70 -2.72 6.46 8.92
CA GLY A 70 -3.15 5.66 10.06
C GLY A 70 -2.60 6.17 11.39
N LEU A 71 -2.01 5.27 12.17
CA LEU A 71 -1.46 5.59 13.50
C LEU A 71 0.05 5.85 13.48
N THR A 72 0.70 5.87 12.32
CA THR A 72 2.13 6.22 12.19
C THR A 72 2.37 7.69 12.53
N ARG A 73 3.46 7.93 13.28
CA ARG A 73 3.89 9.25 13.76
C ARG A 73 5.32 9.55 13.29
N LEU A 74 5.50 9.59 11.97
CA LEU A 74 6.71 10.06 11.30
C LEU A 74 6.51 11.49 10.80
N ALA A 75 7.57 12.29 10.80
CA ALA A 75 7.53 13.66 10.30
C ALA A 75 7.06 13.72 8.83
N THR A 76 6.14 14.64 8.53
CA THR A 76 5.59 14.87 7.19
C THR A 76 5.69 16.34 6.82
N ASP A 77 6.13 16.60 5.59
CA ASP A 77 6.14 17.95 5.00
C ASP A 77 5.56 17.85 3.57
N PRO A 78 4.27 18.20 3.39
CA PRO A 78 3.62 18.14 2.08
C PRO A 78 4.30 19.04 1.02
N ALA A 79 4.94 20.14 1.43
CA ALA A 79 5.59 21.04 0.50
C ALA A 79 6.87 20.45 -0.12
N ARG A 80 7.54 19.57 0.63
CA ARG A 80 8.79 18.91 0.23
C ARG A 80 8.61 17.55 -0.42
N LEU A 81 7.40 16.95 -0.38
CA LEU A 81 7.14 15.65 -0.97
C LEU A 81 7.13 15.75 -2.50
N VAL A 82 8.09 15.13 -3.16
CA VAL A 82 8.23 15.14 -4.62
C VAL A 82 8.18 13.74 -5.24
N ASP A 83 8.39 12.71 -4.42
CA ASP A 83 8.37 11.30 -4.80
C ASP A 83 8.08 10.39 -3.60
N TRP A 84 8.02 9.09 -3.84
CA TRP A 84 7.73 8.09 -2.79
C TRP A 84 8.98 7.43 -2.18
N TRP A 85 10.17 8.00 -2.39
CA TRP A 85 11.38 7.53 -1.71
C TRP A 85 11.34 7.67 -0.18
N PRO A 86 10.69 8.69 0.43
CA PRO A 86 10.54 8.71 1.89
C PRO A 86 9.88 7.44 2.43
N TYR A 87 8.77 6.99 1.84
CA TYR A 87 8.08 5.76 2.20
C TYR A 87 8.96 4.51 1.99
N ALA A 88 9.67 4.44 0.86
CA ALA A 88 10.56 3.32 0.58
C ALA A 88 11.75 3.27 1.55
N ARG A 89 12.29 4.42 1.98
CA ARG A 89 13.36 4.49 3.00
C ARG A 89 12.88 4.00 4.36
N ASP A 90 11.66 4.33 4.77
CA ASP A 90 11.08 3.81 6.00
C ASP A 90 10.99 2.28 5.94
N LEU A 91 10.46 1.73 4.86
CA LEU A 91 10.40 0.28 4.66
C LEU A 91 11.80 -0.37 4.65
N ILE A 92 12.78 0.25 4.00
CA ILE A 92 14.16 -0.25 3.96
C ILE A 92 14.74 -0.35 5.37
N GLN A 93 14.56 0.68 6.20
CA GLN A 93 15.03 0.67 7.59
C GLN A 93 14.34 -0.43 8.42
N LEU A 94 13.07 -0.68 8.19
CA LEU A 94 12.34 -1.78 8.83
C LEU A 94 12.82 -3.14 8.33
N LEU A 95 13.05 -3.30 7.03
CA LEU A 95 13.59 -4.54 6.46
C LEU A 95 15.00 -4.85 6.99
N ASP A 96 15.86 -3.84 7.15
CA ASP A 96 17.20 -4.02 7.72
C ASP A 96 17.17 -4.55 9.17
N ARG A 97 16.07 -4.35 9.91
CA ARG A 97 15.84 -4.89 11.26
C ARG A 97 15.12 -6.25 11.25
N TRP A 98 14.08 -6.36 10.42
CA TRP A 98 13.22 -7.55 10.40
C TRP A 98 13.86 -8.73 9.65
N VAL A 99 14.74 -8.42 8.70
CA VAL A 99 15.43 -9.38 7.85
C VAL A 99 16.94 -9.10 7.90
N PRO A 100 17.59 -9.33 9.07
CA PRO A 100 19.04 -9.16 9.18
C PRO A 100 19.78 -10.16 8.27
N GLU A 101 21.07 -9.96 8.09
CA GLU A 101 21.90 -10.85 7.26
C GLU A 101 21.79 -12.30 7.76
N GLY A 102 21.53 -13.21 6.83
CA GLY A 102 21.31 -14.65 7.12
C GLY A 102 19.87 -15.03 7.49
N ALA A 103 18.98 -14.06 7.74
CA ALA A 103 17.56 -14.36 7.95
C ALA A 103 16.86 -14.72 6.61
N PRO A 104 15.81 -15.57 6.66
CA PRO A 104 15.00 -15.86 5.49
C PRO A 104 14.42 -14.58 4.88
N PRO A 105 14.52 -14.38 3.54
CA PRO A 105 13.95 -13.20 2.89
C PRO A 105 12.42 -13.25 2.86
N VAL A 106 11.78 -12.06 2.88
CA VAL A 106 10.33 -11.90 2.93
C VAL A 106 9.70 -11.74 1.56
N VAL A 107 8.39 -11.98 1.45
CA VAL A 107 7.55 -11.49 0.36
C VAL A 107 7.10 -10.08 0.68
N LEU A 108 7.17 -9.16 -0.29
CA LEU A 108 6.51 -7.87 -0.19
C LEU A 108 5.25 -7.88 -1.07
N ALA A 109 4.14 -7.45 -0.51
CA ALA A 109 2.92 -7.21 -1.27
C ALA A 109 2.45 -5.78 -1.05
N GLY A 110 1.87 -5.15 -2.09
CA GLY A 110 1.40 -3.79 -1.91
C GLY A 110 0.41 -3.36 -2.98
N HIS A 111 -0.53 -2.51 -2.57
CA HIS A 111 -1.57 -1.95 -3.41
C HIS A 111 -1.21 -0.52 -3.83
N SER A 112 -1.37 -0.21 -5.13
CA SER A 112 -1.24 1.15 -5.65
C SER A 112 0.14 1.77 -5.31
N MET A 113 0.18 2.84 -4.50
CA MET A 113 1.39 3.42 -3.93
C MET A 113 2.22 2.37 -3.18
N GLY A 114 1.57 1.55 -2.35
CA GLY A 114 2.25 0.49 -1.58
C GLY A 114 2.98 -0.50 -2.48
N GLY A 115 2.43 -0.83 -3.66
CA GLY A 115 3.11 -1.64 -4.67
C GLY A 115 4.39 -0.99 -5.19
N ILE A 116 4.39 0.33 -5.39
CA ILE A 116 5.59 1.06 -5.81
C ILE A 116 6.60 1.17 -4.67
N VAL A 117 6.15 1.39 -3.44
CA VAL A 117 7.03 1.42 -2.25
C VAL A 117 7.73 0.08 -2.08
N ALA A 118 7.01 -1.04 -2.20
CA ALA A 118 7.55 -2.40 -2.21
C ALA A 118 8.60 -2.60 -3.30
N LEU A 119 8.27 -2.19 -4.53
CA LEU A 119 9.16 -2.24 -5.69
C LEU A 119 10.46 -1.46 -5.47
N LEU A 120 10.36 -0.22 -4.99
CA LEU A 120 11.51 0.65 -4.71
C LEU A 120 12.42 0.04 -3.62
N ALA A 121 11.84 -0.45 -2.52
CA ALA A 121 12.58 -1.08 -1.44
C ALA A 121 13.27 -2.37 -1.90
N ALA A 122 12.56 -3.27 -2.61
CA ALA A 122 13.14 -4.50 -3.15
C ALA A 122 14.30 -4.23 -4.12
N SER A 123 14.21 -3.16 -4.93
CA SER A 123 15.31 -2.76 -5.83
C SER A 123 16.59 -2.34 -5.10
N LYS A 124 16.50 -1.99 -3.80
CA LYS A 124 17.60 -1.59 -2.93
C LYS A 124 18.03 -2.67 -1.93
N ARG A 125 17.14 -3.60 -1.62
CA ARG A 125 17.35 -4.72 -0.69
C ARG A 125 16.98 -6.06 -1.33
N PRO A 126 17.59 -6.42 -2.49
CA PRO A 126 17.19 -7.62 -3.23
C PRO A 126 17.46 -8.92 -2.46
N ARG A 127 18.37 -8.93 -1.48
CA ARG A 127 18.64 -10.10 -0.63
C ARG A 127 17.63 -10.30 0.49
N ALA A 128 16.95 -9.22 0.92
CA ALA A 128 15.92 -9.27 1.94
C ALA A 128 14.53 -9.65 1.38
N VAL A 129 14.37 -9.68 0.04
CA VAL A 129 13.06 -9.86 -0.62
C VAL A 129 13.14 -11.04 -1.58
N ARG A 130 12.34 -12.09 -1.33
CA ARG A 130 12.27 -13.30 -2.18
C ARG A 130 11.18 -13.24 -3.26
N GLY A 131 10.22 -12.32 -3.16
CA GLY A 131 9.13 -12.18 -4.13
C GLY A 131 8.32 -10.90 -3.93
N LEU A 132 7.64 -10.47 -5.00
CA LEU A 132 6.78 -9.29 -5.01
C LEU A 132 5.38 -9.63 -5.53
N VAL A 133 4.33 -9.13 -4.82
CA VAL A 133 2.95 -9.11 -5.33
C VAL A 133 2.51 -7.65 -5.44
N LEU A 134 2.34 -7.18 -6.66
CA LEU A 134 2.05 -5.78 -6.99
C LEU A 134 0.59 -5.67 -7.44
N LEU A 135 -0.25 -5.05 -6.60
CA LEU A 135 -1.68 -4.90 -6.82
C LEU A 135 -1.95 -3.52 -7.41
N ASP A 136 -2.22 -3.45 -8.70
CA ASP A 136 -2.41 -2.25 -9.51
C ASP A 136 -1.42 -1.11 -9.19
N PRO A 137 -0.11 -1.39 -9.29
CA PRO A 137 0.92 -0.41 -8.92
C PRO A 137 0.88 0.80 -9.84
N VAL A 138 1.17 1.99 -9.31
CA VAL A 138 1.16 3.24 -10.10
C VAL A 138 2.39 3.33 -11.00
N LEU A 139 2.32 2.72 -12.18
CA LEU A 139 3.40 2.73 -13.17
C LEU A 139 3.20 3.85 -14.20
N MET A 140 3.73 5.02 -13.90
CA MET A 140 3.59 6.20 -14.77
C MET A 140 4.58 6.17 -15.94
N PRO A 141 4.20 6.69 -17.13
CA PRO A 141 5.12 6.88 -18.26
C PRO A 141 6.33 7.75 -17.89
N THR A 142 7.50 7.39 -18.40
CA THR A 142 8.75 8.11 -18.12
C THR A 142 8.66 9.59 -18.51
N ALA A 143 8.00 9.92 -19.63
CA ALA A 143 7.80 11.30 -20.06
C ALA A 143 7.00 12.12 -19.02
N MET A 144 5.92 11.55 -18.45
CA MET A 144 5.16 12.22 -17.38
C MET A 144 6.01 12.44 -16.14
N ARG A 145 6.81 11.44 -15.75
CA ARG A 145 7.75 11.56 -14.62
C ARG A 145 8.76 12.69 -14.87
N LEU A 146 9.35 12.76 -16.08
CA LEU A 146 10.32 13.79 -16.45
C LEU A 146 9.70 15.20 -16.42
N ALA A 147 8.46 15.35 -16.85
CA ALA A 147 7.74 16.62 -16.78
C ALA A 147 7.66 17.17 -15.34
N LEU A 148 7.61 16.30 -14.31
CA LEU A 148 7.55 16.72 -12.90
C LEU A 148 8.81 17.43 -12.38
N TYR A 149 9.92 17.38 -13.13
CA TYR A 149 11.12 18.16 -12.80
C TYR A 149 10.98 19.64 -13.19
N THR A 150 9.98 19.98 -14.00
CA THR A 150 9.67 21.35 -14.38
C THR A 150 8.65 21.98 -13.39
N PRO A 151 8.67 23.33 -13.20
CA PRO A 151 7.64 24.03 -12.41
C PRO A 151 6.23 23.80 -12.96
N TRP A 152 6.06 23.83 -14.29
CA TRP A 152 4.78 23.61 -14.95
C TRP A 152 4.24 22.19 -14.71
N GLY A 153 5.08 21.17 -14.86
CA GLY A 153 4.68 19.77 -14.62
C GLY A 153 4.23 19.54 -13.15
N ARG A 154 4.93 20.18 -12.18
CA ARG A 154 4.53 20.15 -10.77
C ARG A 154 3.19 20.84 -10.53
N ALA A 155 2.99 22.01 -11.14
CA ALA A 155 1.72 22.72 -11.03
C ALA A 155 0.57 21.88 -11.62
N LYS A 156 0.79 21.22 -12.77
CA LYS A 156 -0.18 20.30 -13.38
C LYS A 156 -0.49 19.10 -12.47
N ALA A 157 0.52 18.48 -11.86
CA ALA A 157 0.34 17.34 -10.96
C ALA A 157 -0.50 17.71 -9.72
N ARG A 158 -0.29 18.89 -9.15
CA ARG A 158 -1.10 19.40 -8.03
C ARG A 158 -2.57 19.68 -8.40
N ARG A 159 -2.84 19.86 -9.69
CA ARG A 159 -4.21 20.04 -10.25
C ARG A 159 -4.82 18.73 -10.73
N PHE A 160 -4.14 17.62 -10.61
CA PHE A 160 -4.66 16.30 -10.95
C PHE A 160 -5.88 15.97 -10.06
N GLY A 161 -6.93 15.39 -10.64
CA GLY A 161 -8.22 15.23 -9.99
C GLY A 161 -8.15 14.56 -8.61
N LEU A 162 -7.33 13.50 -8.45
CA LEU A 162 -7.15 12.84 -7.16
C LEU A 162 -6.47 13.73 -6.12
N ALA A 163 -5.45 14.52 -6.53
CA ALA A 163 -4.78 15.45 -5.62
C ALA A 163 -5.73 16.56 -5.16
N VAL A 164 -6.54 17.12 -6.08
CA VAL A 164 -7.56 18.13 -5.76
C VAL A 164 -8.66 17.54 -4.89
N GLY A 165 -9.11 16.32 -5.19
CA GLY A 165 -10.13 15.63 -4.40
C GLY A 165 -9.66 15.36 -2.97
N ALA A 166 -8.42 14.89 -2.81
CA ALA A 166 -7.81 14.65 -1.52
C ALA A 166 -7.70 15.95 -0.68
N ALA A 167 -7.25 17.05 -1.29
CA ALA A 167 -7.14 18.34 -0.61
C ALA A 167 -8.48 18.88 -0.06
N LYS A 168 -9.61 18.46 -0.66
CA LYS A 168 -10.97 18.88 -0.28
C LYS A 168 -11.67 17.92 0.67
N ARG A 169 -11.01 16.85 1.12
CA ARG A 169 -11.62 15.91 2.05
C ARG A 169 -11.97 16.59 3.37
N ARG A 170 -13.16 16.31 3.90
CA ARG A 170 -13.52 16.69 5.27
C ARG A 170 -12.56 16.01 6.24
N PRO A 171 -11.80 16.77 7.05
CA PRO A 171 -10.76 16.17 7.91
C PRO A 171 -11.30 15.63 9.23
N VAL A 172 -12.39 16.20 9.79
CA VAL A 172 -12.93 15.91 11.12
C VAL A 172 -14.38 15.45 11.02
N PHE A 173 -14.76 14.47 11.85
CA PHE A 173 -16.10 13.92 12.01
C PHE A 173 -16.40 13.82 13.50
N ALA A 174 -17.69 13.88 13.88
CA ALA A 174 -18.08 13.79 15.28
C ALA A 174 -17.74 12.40 15.88
N SER A 175 -17.76 11.35 15.05
CA SER A 175 -17.35 9.98 15.48
C SER A 175 -16.95 9.11 14.28
N LYS A 176 -16.40 7.94 14.56
CA LYS A 176 -16.13 6.91 13.55
C LYS A 176 -17.41 6.39 12.91
N GLU A 177 -18.51 6.32 13.66
CA GLU A 177 -19.82 5.89 13.17
C GLU A 177 -20.35 6.87 12.13
N GLU A 178 -20.23 8.20 12.36
CA GLU A 178 -20.58 9.22 11.39
C GLU A 178 -19.72 9.12 10.12
N ALA A 179 -18.42 8.93 10.29
CA ALA A 179 -17.50 8.75 9.17
C ALA A 179 -17.88 7.51 8.35
N LEU A 180 -18.14 6.36 9.00
CA LEU A 180 -18.55 5.13 8.38
C LEU A 180 -19.87 5.29 7.61
N ALA A 181 -20.88 5.90 8.22
CA ALA A 181 -22.15 6.18 7.59
C ALA A 181 -21.98 7.07 6.33
N THR A 182 -21.14 8.11 6.44
CA THR A 182 -20.81 8.99 5.32
C THR A 182 -20.12 8.25 4.16
N TYR A 183 -19.15 7.38 4.46
CA TYR A 183 -18.41 6.65 3.42
C TYR A 183 -19.24 5.55 2.77
N ARG A 184 -20.15 4.90 3.48
CA ARG A 184 -21.09 3.90 2.93
C ARG A 184 -21.94 4.45 1.77
N THR A 185 -22.23 5.75 1.75
CA THR A 185 -23.00 6.37 0.67
C THR A 185 -22.18 6.66 -0.59
N ARG A 186 -20.84 6.53 -0.53
CA ARG A 186 -19.98 6.88 -1.64
C ARG A 186 -19.80 5.71 -2.60
N LYS A 187 -20.00 5.97 -3.89
CA LYS A 187 -19.86 4.99 -4.98
C LYS A 187 -18.50 4.24 -4.95
N ALA A 188 -17.44 4.91 -4.53
CA ALA A 188 -16.10 4.31 -4.49
C ALA A 188 -15.98 3.09 -3.57
N PHE A 189 -16.87 2.96 -2.57
CA PHE A 189 -16.87 1.85 -1.61
C PHE A 189 -17.99 0.81 -1.85
N SER A 190 -18.87 1.07 -2.84
CA SER A 190 -20.09 0.26 -3.04
C SER A 190 -19.82 -1.19 -3.48
N THR A 191 -18.63 -1.46 -4.01
CA THR A 191 -18.23 -2.79 -4.51
C THR A 191 -17.34 -3.56 -3.52
N TRP A 192 -17.01 -2.94 -2.38
CA TRP A 192 -16.14 -3.54 -1.39
C TRP A 192 -16.83 -4.65 -0.62
N GLN A 193 -16.11 -5.72 -0.36
CA GLN A 193 -16.57 -6.81 0.50
C GLN A 193 -16.70 -6.33 1.96
N PRO A 194 -17.56 -6.98 2.78
CA PRO A 194 -17.73 -6.65 4.19
C PRO A 194 -16.40 -6.63 4.97
N GLY A 195 -16.29 -5.74 5.96
CA GLY A 195 -15.15 -5.59 6.84
C GLY A 195 -14.06 -4.64 6.34
N PHE A 196 -13.96 -4.40 5.03
CA PHE A 196 -12.91 -3.52 4.48
C PHE A 196 -13.16 -2.04 4.77
N LEU A 197 -14.41 -1.58 4.63
CA LEU A 197 -14.76 -0.18 4.93
C LEU A 197 -14.70 0.10 6.43
N GLU A 198 -15.13 -0.86 7.24
CA GLU A 198 -14.99 -0.81 8.69
C GLU A 198 -13.50 -0.67 9.07
N GLY A 199 -12.63 -1.52 8.54
CA GLY A 199 -11.19 -1.43 8.75
C GLY A 199 -10.58 -0.12 8.25
N TYR A 200 -11.09 0.44 7.15
CA TYR A 200 -10.67 1.74 6.64
C TYR A 200 -10.94 2.86 7.65
N VAL A 201 -12.11 2.85 8.27
CA VAL A 201 -12.49 3.84 9.30
C VAL A 201 -11.76 3.57 10.60
N ASP A 202 -11.73 2.32 11.08
CA ASP A 202 -11.14 1.98 12.38
C ASP A 202 -9.65 2.34 12.47
N GLY A 203 -8.89 2.02 11.44
CA GLY A 203 -7.45 2.31 11.39
C GLY A 203 -7.09 3.65 10.78
N GLY A 204 -8.03 4.32 10.11
CA GLY A 204 -7.80 5.54 9.35
C GLY A 204 -8.15 6.83 10.08
N PHE A 205 -8.74 6.75 11.28
CA PHE A 205 -9.11 7.90 12.09
C PHE A 205 -8.44 7.86 13.46
N VAL A 206 -8.08 9.02 13.95
CA VAL A 206 -7.48 9.24 15.27
C VAL A 206 -8.30 10.24 16.06
N ASP A 207 -8.19 10.18 17.39
CA ASP A 207 -8.90 11.09 18.27
C ASP A 207 -8.59 12.55 17.97
N ASP A 208 -9.59 13.39 18.10
CA ASP A 208 -9.55 14.83 17.91
C ASP A 208 -10.44 15.51 18.97
N PRO A 209 -10.15 16.72 19.43
CA PRO A 209 -11.03 17.43 20.38
C PRO A 209 -12.48 17.58 19.90
N GLU A 210 -12.73 17.61 18.58
CA GLU A 210 -14.05 17.71 17.98
C GLU A 210 -14.64 16.35 17.54
N GLY A 211 -14.04 15.23 18.01
CA GLY A 211 -14.45 13.87 17.69
C GLY A 211 -13.32 13.00 17.15
N VAL A 212 -13.28 12.76 15.82
CA VAL A 212 -12.22 11.99 15.16
C VAL A 212 -11.75 12.69 13.90
N ARG A 213 -10.45 12.64 13.61
CA ARG A 213 -9.89 13.20 12.38
C ARG A 213 -9.17 12.15 11.54
N LEU A 214 -9.05 12.42 10.25
CA LEU A 214 -8.28 11.58 9.33
C LEU A 214 -6.84 11.42 9.81
N GLY A 215 -6.38 10.18 9.95
CA GLY A 215 -4.99 9.83 10.24
C GLY A 215 -4.05 10.19 9.08
N CYS A 216 -4.59 10.25 7.83
CA CYS A 216 -3.89 10.84 6.69
C CYS A 216 -4.44 12.26 6.44
N PRO A 217 -3.71 13.32 6.80
CA PRO A 217 -4.16 14.69 6.58
C PRO A 217 -4.42 14.96 5.08
N PRO A 218 -5.50 15.69 4.71
CA PRO A 218 -5.81 16.01 3.32
C PRO A 218 -4.67 16.62 2.52
N ALA A 219 -3.88 17.49 3.15
CA ALA A 219 -2.70 18.10 2.52
C ALA A 219 -1.61 17.08 2.20
N TRP A 220 -1.38 16.09 3.09
CA TRP A 220 -0.41 15.03 2.86
C TRP A 220 -0.87 14.06 1.79
N GLU A 221 -2.12 13.64 1.83
CA GLU A 221 -2.74 12.77 0.82
C GLU A 221 -2.66 13.41 -0.58
N SER A 222 -3.03 14.70 -0.68
CA SER A 222 -2.94 15.48 -1.92
C SER A 222 -1.52 15.56 -2.45
N ALA A 223 -0.53 15.85 -1.58
CA ALA A 223 0.89 15.89 -1.96
C ALA A 223 1.37 14.52 -2.43
N THR A 224 0.92 13.43 -1.79
CA THR A 224 1.26 12.05 -2.17
C THR A 224 0.76 11.73 -3.58
N PHE A 225 -0.49 12.12 -3.92
CA PHE A 225 -1.02 11.96 -5.28
C PHE A 225 -0.29 12.79 -6.34
N ALA A 226 0.41 13.84 -5.97
CA ALA A 226 1.18 14.67 -6.90
C ALA A 226 2.66 14.25 -7.02
N ALA A 227 3.16 13.37 -6.14
CA ALA A 227 4.57 13.07 -5.94
C ALA A 227 5.05 11.83 -6.72
N HIS A 228 5.42 11.97 -8.00
CA HIS A 228 5.77 10.82 -8.85
C HIS A 228 7.16 10.93 -9.51
N ARG A 229 8.14 11.59 -8.87
CA ARG A 229 9.50 11.68 -9.44
C ARG A 229 10.33 10.40 -9.29
N HIS A 230 9.88 9.43 -8.51
CA HIS A 230 10.55 8.14 -8.36
C HIS A 230 10.60 7.37 -9.69
N GLY A 231 11.67 6.59 -9.88
CA GLY A 231 11.92 5.88 -11.13
C GLY A 231 11.40 4.45 -11.11
N SER A 232 10.07 4.23 -11.09
CA SER A 232 9.44 2.90 -10.99
C SER A 232 9.93 1.92 -12.06
N TRP A 233 10.01 2.36 -13.33
CA TRP A 233 10.49 1.52 -14.44
C TRP A 233 11.97 1.14 -14.30
N ALA A 234 12.80 2.05 -13.77
CA ALA A 234 14.21 1.75 -13.51
C ALA A 234 14.38 0.77 -12.35
N ALA A 235 13.53 0.89 -11.31
CA ALA A 235 13.50 -0.05 -10.20
C ALA A 235 13.03 -1.44 -10.68
N LEU A 236 11.96 -1.49 -11.49
CA LEU A 236 11.40 -2.73 -12.03
C LEU A 236 12.44 -3.53 -12.83
N ARG A 237 13.26 -2.86 -13.67
CA ARG A 237 14.35 -3.49 -14.43
C ARG A 237 15.46 -4.10 -13.56
N ARG A 238 15.60 -3.65 -12.32
CA ARG A 238 16.64 -4.16 -11.40
C ARG A 238 16.22 -5.38 -10.60
N LEU A 239 14.94 -5.75 -10.65
CA LEU A 239 14.43 -6.90 -9.92
C LEU A 239 15.04 -8.21 -10.45
N ARG A 240 15.31 -9.12 -9.54
CA ARG A 240 15.82 -10.47 -9.82
C ARG A 240 14.94 -11.57 -9.23
N MET A 241 14.07 -11.20 -8.27
CA MET A 241 13.12 -12.11 -7.64
C MET A 241 11.85 -12.23 -8.50
N PRO A 242 11.03 -13.28 -8.27
CA PRO A 242 9.71 -13.43 -8.87
C PRO A 242 8.80 -12.23 -8.59
N VAL A 243 8.05 -11.81 -9.59
CA VAL A 243 7.06 -10.72 -9.49
C VAL A 243 5.73 -11.22 -10.02
N HIS A 244 4.67 -11.04 -9.23
CA HIS A 244 3.29 -11.20 -9.67
C HIS A 244 2.63 -9.82 -9.66
N LEU A 245 2.19 -9.35 -10.82
CA LEU A 245 1.52 -8.07 -10.98
C LEU A 245 0.08 -8.29 -11.45
N ILE A 246 -0.87 -7.77 -10.68
CA ILE A 246 -2.29 -7.80 -11.04
C ILE A 246 -2.71 -6.37 -11.33
N ALA A 247 -3.30 -6.14 -12.51
CA ALA A 247 -3.87 -4.87 -12.92
C ALA A 247 -5.39 -4.92 -12.82
N ALA A 248 -6.02 -3.80 -12.49
CA ALA A 248 -7.46 -3.65 -12.52
C ALA A 248 -8.01 -3.80 -13.94
N GLY A 249 -9.25 -4.28 -14.07
CA GLY A 249 -9.96 -4.36 -15.34
C GLY A 249 -10.34 -2.98 -15.87
N GLU A 250 -10.71 -2.07 -14.95
CA GLU A 250 -11.13 -0.71 -15.27
C GLU A 250 -10.32 0.30 -14.46
N GLY A 251 -9.91 1.41 -15.09
CA GLY A 251 -9.21 2.50 -14.41
C GLY A 251 -7.84 2.14 -13.83
N SER A 252 -7.18 1.11 -14.36
CA SER A 252 -5.86 0.66 -13.88
C SER A 252 -4.82 1.76 -13.90
N THR A 253 -3.99 1.79 -12.85
CA THR A 253 -2.84 2.70 -12.71
C THR A 253 -1.56 2.18 -13.38
N VAL A 254 -1.61 1.00 -14.03
CA VAL A 254 -0.53 0.44 -14.86
C VAL A 254 -0.57 1.10 -16.24
N VAL A 255 -0.12 2.34 -16.32
CA VAL A 255 -0.17 3.13 -17.57
C VAL A 255 0.81 2.57 -18.60
N GLY A 256 0.28 2.22 -19.78
CA GLY A 256 1.03 1.56 -20.86
C GLY A 256 0.81 0.05 -20.91
N GLY A 257 0.02 -0.50 -19.99
CA GLY A 257 -0.47 -1.88 -19.98
C GLY A 257 0.58 -2.94 -19.64
N LEU A 258 0.11 -4.18 -19.49
CA LEU A 258 0.94 -5.31 -19.07
C LEU A 258 1.98 -5.73 -20.11
N GLY A 259 1.76 -5.44 -21.40
CA GLY A 259 2.75 -5.71 -22.46
C GLY A 259 4.08 -5.05 -22.18
N LYS A 260 4.06 -3.78 -21.74
CA LYS A 260 5.27 -3.06 -21.36
C LYS A 260 5.92 -3.65 -20.11
N VAL A 261 5.13 -4.09 -19.13
CA VAL A 261 5.66 -4.75 -17.91
C VAL A 261 6.40 -6.03 -18.27
N ARG A 262 5.79 -6.89 -19.10
CA ARG A 262 6.40 -8.15 -19.59
C ARG A 262 7.66 -7.91 -20.42
N HIS A 263 7.69 -6.83 -21.22
CA HIS A 263 8.89 -6.45 -21.97
C HIS A 263 10.04 -6.06 -21.02
N VAL A 264 9.74 -5.35 -19.92
CA VAL A 264 10.75 -4.88 -18.95
C VAL A 264 11.21 -6.00 -18.00
N VAL A 265 10.31 -6.90 -17.63
CA VAL A 265 10.58 -8.08 -16.77
C VAL A 265 9.93 -9.30 -17.43
N PRO A 266 10.65 -10.01 -18.31
CA PRO A 266 10.09 -11.17 -19.03
C PRO A 266 9.59 -12.29 -18.12
N SER A 267 10.15 -12.44 -16.92
CA SER A 267 9.77 -13.45 -15.94
C SER A 267 8.56 -13.06 -15.07
N VAL A 268 7.97 -11.87 -15.28
CA VAL A 268 6.82 -11.42 -14.52
C VAL A 268 5.60 -12.28 -14.83
N VAL A 269 4.90 -12.73 -13.79
CA VAL A 269 3.50 -13.16 -13.91
C VAL A 269 2.66 -11.90 -13.85
N ALA A 270 1.99 -11.55 -14.96
CA ALA A 270 1.20 -10.33 -15.04
C ALA A 270 -0.17 -10.63 -15.63
N GLU A 271 -1.23 -10.22 -14.94
CA GLU A 271 -2.61 -10.44 -15.34
C GLU A 271 -3.46 -9.19 -15.15
N THR A 272 -4.56 -9.11 -15.91
CA THR A 272 -5.64 -8.13 -15.68
C THR A 272 -6.81 -8.88 -15.07
N LEU A 273 -7.43 -8.33 -14.02
CA LEU A 273 -8.59 -8.90 -13.38
C LEU A 273 -9.88 -8.25 -13.93
N PRO A 274 -10.59 -8.89 -14.87
CA PRO A 274 -11.75 -8.30 -15.53
C PRO A 274 -12.89 -8.00 -14.56
N GLY A 275 -13.70 -6.97 -14.87
CA GLY A 275 -14.84 -6.58 -14.06
C GLY A 275 -14.51 -6.06 -12.67
N THR A 276 -13.30 -5.53 -12.50
CA THR A 276 -12.84 -4.94 -11.24
C THR A 276 -12.33 -3.53 -11.44
N THR A 277 -12.37 -2.72 -10.37
CA THR A 277 -11.80 -1.39 -10.32
C THR A 277 -10.40 -1.41 -9.67
N HIS A 278 -9.79 -0.23 -9.57
CA HIS A 278 -8.55 -0.05 -8.80
C HIS A 278 -8.61 -0.65 -7.37
N PHE A 279 -9.81 -0.80 -6.81
CA PHE A 279 -10.05 -1.34 -5.47
C PHE A 279 -10.26 -2.86 -5.44
N PHE A 280 -9.85 -3.59 -6.47
CA PHE A 280 -10.04 -5.04 -6.54
C PHE A 280 -9.50 -5.82 -5.33
N PRO A 281 -8.50 -5.35 -4.55
CA PRO A 281 -8.14 -6.07 -3.32
C PRO A 281 -9.29 -6.17 -2.31
N MET A 282 -10.23 -5.23 -2.34
CA MET A 282 -11.44 -5.22 -1.53
C MET A 282 -12.63 -5.86 -2.23
N GLU A 283 -12.63 -5.90 -3.56
CA GLU A 283 -13.71 -6.44 -4.40
C GLU A 283 -13.58 -7.95 -4.63
N ARG A 284 -12.34 -8.43 -4.78
CA ARG A 284 -11.96 -9.83 -5.06
C ARG A 284 -10.83 -10.30 -4.15
N PRO A 285 -11.00 -10.25 -2.82
CA PRO A 285 -9.92 -10.57 -1.87
C PRO A 285 -9.42 -12.01 -2.02
N ASP A 286 -10.26 -12.97 -2.41
CA ASP A 286 -9.87 -14.36 -2.60
C ASP A 286 -8.83 -14.52 -3.71
N HIS A 287 -9.01 -13.81 -4.83
CA HIS A 287 -8.04 -13.81 -5.93
C HIS A 287 -6.68 -13.26 -5.49
N VAL A 288 -6.71 -12.15 -4.75
CA VAL A 288 -5.49 -11.53 -4.22
C VAL A 288 -4.81 -12.43 -3.18
N ARG A 289 -5.59 -13.09 -2.29
CA ARG A 289 -5.05 -14.09 -1.35
C ARG A 289 -4.37 -15.23 -2.05
N ALA A 290 -4.99 -15.78 -3.11
CA ALA A 290 -4.39 -16.85 -3.91
C ALA A 290 -3.05 -16.43 -4.53
N ALA A 291 -2.96 -15.20 -5.06
CA ALA A 291 -1.71 -14.65 -5.60
C ALA A 291 -0.62 -14.49 -4.54
N ILE A 292 -0.98 -13.99 -3.34
CA ILE A 292 -0.05 -13.87 -2.21
C ILE A 292 0.39 -15.24 -1.72
N ALA A 293 -0.53 -16.17 -1.49
CA ALA A 293 -0.22 -17.54 -1.06
C ALA A 293 0.66 -18.27 -2.08
N GLY A 294 0.37 -18.12 -3.37
CA GLY A 294 1.19 -18.68 -4.44
C GLY A 294 2.62 -18.09 -4.49
N MET A 295 2.82 -16.83 -4.07
CA MET A 295 4.15 -16.25 -3.92
C MET A 295 4.84 -16.74 -2.64
N LEU A 296 4.12 -16.88 -1.54
CA LEU A 296 4.62 -17.39 -0.26
C LEU A 296 5.11 -18.85 -0.38
N ALA A 297 4.43 -19.65 -1.21
CA ALA A 297 4.81 -21.06 -1.46
C ALA A 297 6.06 -21.23 -2.34
N LYS A 298 6.52 -20.18 -3.02
CA LYS A 298 7.77 -20.22 -3.79
C LYS A 298 8.95 -20.05 -2.82
N THR A 299 9.66 -21.08 -2.57
CA THR A 299 10.87 -21.11 -1.73
C THR A 299 12.10 -20.61 -2.46
#